data_a05ea5db99aa24e009a26a1bff30caf9
#
_entry.id   a05ea5db99aa24e009a26a1bff30caf9
#
_cell.length_a   1.000
_cell.length_b   1.000
_cell.length_c   1.000
_cell.angle_alpha   90.00
_cell.angle_beta   90.00
_cell.angle_gamma   90.00
#
_symmetry.space_group_name_H-M   'P 1'
#
loop_
_entity.id
_entity.type
_entity.pdbx_description
1 polymer ?
#
loop_
_entity_poly.entity_id
_entity_poly.type
_entity_poly.pdbx_seq_one_letter_code
_entity_poly.pdbx_strand_id
1 'polypeptide(L)'
;MPTLDSIEFWIAAYAVVLSVIEAIRGTSKLRHLWQTRHLRRVWGVKNGDQVIVVCSELDEPATRQQVEPREFIYSLKYGDVDAYFEVLVTMLRLYPAIKMRVMSAGEAESTRLDLSRHLIVIGGPDYNTLAGRVLSWQQTQFEYRSPHVAVRSTEHPEEIVLYDNITKMEYCHETEMRDYGYFERIPNPHNPKSRVILIGGCHTIGVAGAVKAFSMAESEDGEIPSSVLTNAAVVARKIRKAERFSVLVEVERIGQTISVPLVRENRVTVRNQ
;
A
#
# COMPACT_ATOMS: atom_id res chain seq x y z
N MET A 1 47.83 -1.62 40.62
CA MET A 1 46.37 -1.33 40.78
C MET A 1 46.12 0.03 40.12
N PRO A 2 45.12 0.17 39.28
CA PRO A 2 44.76 1.48 38.75
C PRO A 2 44.39 2.42 39.89
N THR A 3 44.88 3.63 39.84
CA THR A 3 44.56 4.68 40.81
C THR A 3 43.09 5.10 40.66
N LEU A 4 42.44 5.58 41.72
CA LEU A 4 41.03 6.05 41.67
C LEU A 4 40.82 7.04 40.48
N ASP A 5 41.75 7.95 40.27
CA ASP A 5 41.73 8.96 39.22
C ASP A 5 41.67 8.33 37.82
N SER A 6 42.33 7.16 37.61
CA SER A 6 42.28 6.45 36.35
C SER A 6 40.92 5.80 36.10
N ILE A 7 40.21 5.34 37.14
CA ILE A 7 38.87 4.76 37.03
C ILE A 7 37.84 5.84 36.71
N GLU A 8 37.90 6.97 37.37
CA GLU A 8 37.02 8.13 37.09
C GLU A 8 37.17 8.66 35.64
N PHE A 9 38.43 8.73 35.16
CA PHE A 9 38.69 9.08 33.76
C PHE A 9 38.03 8.12 32.78
N TRP A 10 38.13 6.81 33.01
CA TRP A 10 37.53 5.82 32.12
C TRP A 10 35.99 5.84 32.14
N ILE A 11 35.38 6.09 33.34
CA ILE A 11 33.94 6.26 33.47
C ILE A 11 33.46 7.50 32.68
N ALA A 12 34.17 8.62 32.83
CA ALA A 12 33.83 9.83 32.07
C ALA A 12 34.00 9.65 30.56
N ALA A 13 35.09 9.02 30.11
CA ALA A 13 35.31 8.72 28.72
C ALA A 13 34.22 7.81 28.12
N TYR A 14 33.81 6.76 28.86
CA TYR A 14 32.72 5.88 28.47
C TYR A 14 31.37 6.61 28.36
N ALA A 15 31.05 7.49 29.32
CA ALA A 15 29.83 8.30 29.31
C ALA A 15 29.78 9.23 28.07
N VAL A 16 30.91 9.85 27.73
CA VAL A 16 31.03 10.69 26.51
C VAL A 16 30.80 9.87 25.26
N VAL A 17 31.43 8.69 25.15
CA VAL A 17 31.25 7.78 23.99
C VAL A 17 29.78 7.36 23.84
N LEU A 18 29.12 6.97 24.95
CA LEU A 18 27.70 6.64 24.93
C LEU A 18 26.84 7.81 24.49
N SER A 19 27.12 9.01 25.00
CA SER A 19 26.37 10.22 24.63
C SER A 19 26.53 10.55 23.13
N VAL A 20 27.71 10.39 22.58
CA VAL A 20 27.97 10.56 21.13
C VAL A 20 27.20 9.50 20.31
N ILE A 21 27.22 8.24 20.72
CA ILE A 21 26.49 7.16 20.04
C ILE A 21 24.98 7.45 20.07
N GLU A 22 24.44 7.89 21.20
CA GLU A 22 23.03 8.23 21.31
C GLU A 22 22.66 9.46 20.47
N ALA A 23 23.52 10.46 20.42
CA ALA A 23 23.34 11.63 19.56
C ALA A 23 23.32 11.22 18.07
N ILE A 24 24.23 10.37 17.63
CA ILE A 24 24.28 9.85 16.25
C ILE A 24 23.00 9.03 15.94
N ARG A 25 22.57 8.16 16.84
CA ARG A 25 21.33 7.40 16.70
C ARG A 25 20.10 8.31 16.65
N GLY A 26 20.07 9.34 17.48
CA GLY A 26 19.01 10.35 17.50
C GLY A 26 18.91 11.11 16.16
N THR A 27 20.04 11.57 15.63
CA THR A 27 20.09 12.27 14.34
C THR A 27 19.68 11.38 13.18
N SER A 28 20.07 10.09 13.17
CA SER A 28 19.65 9.15 12.13
C SER A 28 18.15 8.90 12.15
N LYS A 29 17.54 8.75 13.33
CA LYS A 29 16.08 8.63 13.49
C LYS A 29 15.34 9.88 13.00
N LEU A 30 15.82 11.06 13.36
CA LEU A 30 15.24 12.32 12.91
C LEU A 30 15.34 12.49 11.39
N ARG A 31 16.48 12.14 10.81
CA ARG A 31 16.67 12.13 9.35
C ARG A 31 15.70 11.20 8.68
N HIS A 32 15.54 9.97 9.17
CA HIS A 32 14.59 8.99 8.63
C HIS A 32 13.14 9.49 8.76
N LEU A 33 12.73 10.05 9.89
CA LEU A 33 11.41 10.64 10.07
C LEU A 33 11.16 11.79 9.10
N TRP A 34 12.16 12.62 8.86
CA TRP A 34 12.07 13.72 7.92
C TRP A 34 11.96 13.25 6.48
N GLN A 35 12.76 12.26 6.07
CA GLN A 35 12.73 11.67 4.73
C GLN A 35 11.39 10.98 4.47
N THR A 36 10.86 10.24 5.44
CA THR A 36 9.60 9.47 5.30
C THR A 36 8.33 10.28 5.55
N ARG A 37 8.42 11.58 5.91
CA ARG A 37 7.23 12.39 6.26
C ARG A 37 6.15 12.44 5.18
N HIS A 38 6.55 12.45 3.91
CA HIS A 38 5.61 12.47 2.78
C HIS A 38 4.95 11.12 2.57
N LEU A 39 5.70 10.02 2.67
CA LEU A 39 5.17 8.66 2.66
C LEU A 39 4.15 8.45 3.79
N ARG A 40 4.49 8.84 5.01
CA ARG A 40 3.56 8.78 6.16
C ARG A 40 2.28 9.56 5.91
N ARG A 41 2.37 10.69 5.21
CA ARG A 41 1.18 11.47 4.83
C ARG A 41 0.35 10.75 3.77
N VAL A 42 0.97 10.06 2.81
CA VAL A 42 0.27 9.28 1.78
C VAL A 42 -0.49 8.12 2.43
N TRP A 43 0.17 7.32 3.23
CA TRP A 43 -0.46 6.18 3.91
C TRP A 43 -1.48 6.59 4.98
N GLY A 44 -1.26 7.69 5.67
CA GLY A 44 -2.24 8.31 6.57
C GLY A 44 -2.57 7.53 7.84
N VAL A 45 -1.74 6.56 8.21
CA VAL A 45 -1.81 5.82 9.48
C VAL A 45 -0.73 6.30 10.44
N LYS A 46 -0.82 5.92 11.71
CA LYS A 46 0.10 6.31 12.76
C LYS A 46 0.78 5.10 13.40
N ASN A 47 1.90 5.37 14.05
CA ASN A 47 2.56 4.34 14.84
C ASN A 47 1.65 3.89 15.99
N GLY A 48 1.45 2.59 16.14
CA GLY A 48 0.54 2.00 17.12
C GLY A 48 -0.90 1.76 16.62
N ASP A 49 -1.28 2.27 15.45
CA ASP A 49 -2.60 1.99 14.87
C ASP A 49 -2.77 0.49 14.59
N GLN A 50 -4.04 0.07 14.56
CA GLN A 50 -4.44 -1.27 14.13
C GLN A 50 -4.89 -1.21 12.68
N VAL A 51 -4.22 -2.01 11.85
CA VAL A 51 -4.47 -2.06 10.41
C VAL A 51 -4.81 -3.50 10.01
N ILE A 52 -5.85 -3.65 9.21
CA ILE A 52 -6.21 -4.93 8.61
C ILE A 52 -5.88 -4.83 7.12
N VAL A 53 -5.08 -5.78 6.64
CA VAL A 53 -4.73 -5.92 5.23
C VAL A 53 -5.52 -7.09 4.68
N VAL A 54 -6.32 -6.83 3.65
CA VAL A 54 -7.14 -7.83 2.98
C VAL A 54 -6.66 -7.99 1.55
N CYS A 55 -6.27 -9.20 1.21
CA CYS A 55 -5.74 -9.56 -0.10
C CYS A 55 -6.76 -10.36 -0.90
N SER A 56 -6.66 -10.29 -2.22
CA SER A 56 -7.41 -11.15 -3.14
C SER A 56 -7.18 -12.63 -2.83
N GLU A 57 -8.18 -13.44 -3.07
CA GLU A 57 -8.13 -14.90 -2.93
C GLU A 57 -8.47 -15.54 -4.28
N LEU A 58 -7.73 -16.57 -4.66
CA LEU A 58 -8.07 -17.39 -5.84
C LEU A 58 -9.36 -18.17 -5.57
N ASP A 59 -10.39 -17.82 -6.30
CA ASP A 59 -11.73 -18.43 -6.18
C ASP A 59 -11.93 -19.54 -7.22
N GLU A 60 -10.99 -20.50 -7.28
CA GLU A 60 -11.16 -21.69 -8.12
C GLU A 60 -11.49 -22.91 -7.26
N PRO A 61 -12.79 -23.28 -7.18
CA PRO A 61 -13.21 -24.49 -6.48
C PRO A 61 -12.55 -25.77 -7.03
N ALA A 62 -12.21 -25.77 -8.33
CA ALA A 62 -11.53 -26.90 -8.97
C ALA A 62 -10.10 -27.10 -8.48
N THR A 63 -9.37 -26.03 -8.20
CA THR A 63 -8.00 -26.11 -7.69
C THR A 63 -7.96 -26.53 -6.22
N ARG A 64 -8.98 -26.16 -5.44
CA ARG A 64 -9.12 -26.60 -4.04
C ARG A 64 -9.33 -28.10 -3.89
N GLN A 65 -9.95 -28.76 -4.88
CA GLN A 65 -10.19 -30.21 -4.85
C GLN A 65 -8.96 -31.05 -5.23
N GLN A 66 -7.99 -30.47 -5.93
CA GLN A 66 -6.81 -31.19 -6.44
C GLN A 66 -5.59 -31.11 -5.53
N VAL A 67 -5.61 -30.22 -4.54
CA VAL A 67 -4.46 -30.02 -3.63
C VAL A 67 -4.85 -30.47 -2.23
N GLU A 68 -3.99 -31.29 -1.64
CA GLU A 68 -4.23 -31.76 -0.26
C GLU A 68 -4.37 -30.55 0.69
N PRO A 69 -5.44 -30.50 1.52
CA PRO A 69 -5.74 -29.35 2.40
C PRO A 69 -4.64 -28.99 3.41
N ARG A 70 -3.62 -29.84 3.53
CA ARG A 70 -2.52 -29.69 4.49
C ARG A 70 -1.43 -28.73 4.05
N GLU A 71 -1.36 -28.39 2.76
CA GLU A 71 -0.26 -27.60 2.19
C GLU A 71 -0.62 -26.14 1.93
N PHE A 72 -1.90 -25.75 2.02
CA PHE A 72 -2.34 -24.38 1.72
C PHE A 72 -3.05 -23.74 2.91
N ILE A 73 -2.40 -22.71 3.46
CA ILE A 73 -3.02 -21.83 4.44
C ILE A 73 -3.75 -20.68 3.73
N TYR A 74 -3.22 -20.21 2.60
CA TYR A 74 -3.82 -19.14 1.80
C TYR A 74 -3.64 -19.43 0.30
N SER A 75 -4.70 -19.22 -0.47
CA SER A 75 -4.65 -19.24 -1.93
C SER A 75 -4.64 -17.80 -2.44
N LEU A 76 -3.45 -17.26 -2.73
CA LEU A 76 -3.29 -15.87 -3.16
C LEU A 76 -2.89 -15.82 -4.64
N LYS A 77 -3.39 -14.84 -5.39
CA LYS A 77 -2.88 -14.53 -6.73
C LYS A 77 -1.47 -13.98 -6.63
N TYR A 78 -0.60 -14.40 -7.58
CA TYR A 78 0.82 -14.08 -7.54
C TYR A 78 1.13 -12.57 -7.42
N GLY A 79 0.45 -11.74 -8.20
CA GLY A 79 0.71 -10.29 -8.16
C GLY A 79 0.16 -9.59 -6.93
N ASP A 80 -0.90 -10.11 -6.35
CA ASP A 80 -1.44 -9.59 -5.09
C ASP A 80 -0.53 -10.00 -3.92
N VAL A 81 0.15 -11.14 -4.01
CA VAL A 81 1.17 -11.56 -3.02
C VAL A 81 2.34 -10.59 -3.01
N ASP A 82 2.86 -10.22 -4.18
CA ASP A 82 3.93 -9.24 -4.28
C ASP A 82 3.50 -7.89 -3.68
N ALA A 83 2.33 -7.40 -4.07
CA ALA A 83 1.76 -6.17 -3.53
C ALA A 83 1.57 -6.23 -2.00
N TYR A 84 1.16 -7.38 -1.50
CA TYR A 84 1.01 -7.62 -0.07
C TYR A 84 2.35 -7.53 0.68
N PHE A 85 3.41 -8.19 0.19
CA PHE A 85 4.74 -8.09 0.80
C PHE A 85 5.27 -6.67 0.77
N GLU A 86 5.09 -5.95 -0.32
CA GLU A 86 5.46 -4.54 -0.45
C GLU A 86 4.76 -3.67 0.63
N VAL A 87 3.46 -3.89 0.85
CA VAL A 87 2.68 -3.21 1.90
C VAL A 87 3.23 -3.55 3.28
N LEU A 88 3.45 -4.84 3.58
CA LEU A 88 3.95 -5.26 4.88
C LEU A 88 5.29 -4.62 5.22
N VAL A 89 6.25 -4.72 4.31
CA VAL A 89 7.59 -4.15 4.52
C VAL A 89 7.50 -2.64 4.72
N THR A 90 6.68 -1.96 3.90
CA THR A 90 6.49 -0.51 4.00
C THR A 90 5.87 -0.11 5.33
N MET A 91 4.82 -0.79 5.76
CA MET A 91 4.15 -0.48 7.02
C MET A 91 5.07 -0.69 8.22
N LEU A 92 5.81 -1.81 8.28
CA LEU A 92 6.74 -2.10 9.36
C LEU A 92 7.91 -1.11 9.42
N ARG A 93 8.43 -0.70 8.26
CA ARG A 93 9.50 0.31 8.18
C ARG A 93 9.03 1.71 8.56
N LEU A 94 7.84 2.12 8.10
CA LEU A 94 7.28 3.43 8.43
C LEU A 94 6.80 3.51 9.89
N TYR A 95 6.23 2.42 10.40
CA TYR A 95 5.51 2.40 11.68
C TYR A 95 5.89 1.16 12.51
N PRO A 96 7.05 1.16 13.17
CA PRO A 96 7.57 -0.02 13.87
C PRO A 96 6.65 -0.62 14.97
N ALA A 97 5.74 0.18 15.52
CA ALA A 97 4.77 -0.27 16.54
C ALA A 97 3.35 -0.50 15.97
N ILE A 98 3.20 -0.53 14.63
CA ILE A 98 1.92 -0.82 14.00
C ILE A 98 1.46 -2.25 14.33
N LYS A 99 0.15 -2.42 14.53
CA LYS A 99 -0.45 -3.74 14.77
C LYS A 99 -1.18 -4.15 13.51
N MET A 100 -0.63 -5.11 12.77
CA MET A 100 -1.23 -5.58 11.53
C MET A 100 -1.88 -6.96 11.72
N ARG A 101 -3.05 -7.12 11.13
CA ARG A 101 -3.67 -8.40 10.86
C ARG A 101 -3.84 -8.54 9.36
N VAL A 102 -3.43 -9.68 8.84
CA VAL A 102 -3.57 -10.01 7.43
C VAL A 102 -4.60 -11.11 7.27
N MET A 103 -5.39 -11.04 6.21
CA MET A 103 -6.38 -12.04 5.89
C MET A 103 -6.67 -12.06 4.40
N SER A 104 -7.17 -13.19 3.91
CA SER A 104 -7.74 -13.28 2.57
C SER A 104 -9.13 -12.63 2.51
N ALA A 105 -9.63 -12.39 1.30
CA ALA A 105 -10.98 -11.88 1.10
C ALA A 105 -12.04 -12.85 1.67
N GLY A 106 -11.88 -14.17 1.47
CA GLY A 106 -12.77 -15.17 2.02
C GLY A 106 -12.73 -15.25 3.55
N GLU A 107 -11.56 -15.11 4.17
CA GLU A 107 -11.46 -14.99 5.63
C GLU A 107 -12.15 -13.72 6.14
N ALA A 108 -11.96 -12.59 5.46
CA ALA A 108 -12.60 -11.33 5.81
C ALA A 108 -14.14 -11.41 5.74
N GLU A 109 -14.66 -12.20 4.83
CA GLU A 109 -16.10 -12.43 4.65
C GLU A 109 -16.66 -13.40 5.71
N SER A 110 -15.95 -14.48 5.99
CA SER A 110 -16.38 -15.52 6.95
C SER A 110 -16.24 -15.08 8.40
N THR A 111 -15.26 -14.25 8.71
CA THR A 111 -15.09 -13.65 10.04
C THR A 111 -15.87 -12.36 10.11
N ARG A 112 -16.57 -12.09 11.22
CA ARG A 112 -17.20 -10.77 11.44
C ARG A 112 -16.13 -9.69 11.59
N LEU A 113 -15.55 -9.28 10.44
CA LEU A 113 -14.47 -8.31 10.38
C LEU A 113 -14.89 -7.00 11.03
N ASP A 114 -14.05 -6.47 11.93
CA ASP A 114 -14.23 -5.13 12.49
C ASP A 114 -13.85 -4.07 11.44
N LEU A 115 -14.83 -3.70 10.64
CA LEU A 115 -14.68 -2.72 9.56
C LEU A 115 -14.39 -1.30 10.07
N SER A 116 -14.41 -1.05 11.38
CA SER A 116 -14.10 0.26 11.97
C SER A 116 -12.60 0.56 12.05
N ARG A 117 -11.75 -0.42 11.77
CA ARG A 117 -10.28 -0.27 11.79
C ARG A 117 -9.76 0.40 10.52
N HIS A 118 -8.46 0.71 10.51
CA HIS A 118 -7.79 1.03 9.25
C HIS A 118 -7.80 -0.22 8.37
N LEU A 119 -8.18 -0.05 7.10
CA LEU A 119 -8.23 -1.13 6.12
C LEU A 119 -7.27 -0.81 4.98
N ILE A 120 -6.50 -1.80 4.56
CA ILE A 120 -5.76 -1.78 3.30
C ILE A 120 -6.31 -2.95 2.48
N VAL A 121 -6.96 -2.64 1.37
CA VAL A 121 -7.63 -3.61 0.52
C VAL A 121 -6.88 -3.67 -0.80
N ILE A 122 -6.35 -4.86 -1.11
CA ILE A 122 -5.46 -5.10 -2.25
C ILE A 122 -6.19 -5.98 -3.27
N GLY A 123 -6.16 -5.56 -4.54
CA GLY A 123 -6.76 -6.26 -5.67
C GLY A 123 -8.15 -5.76 -6.06
N GLY A 124 -8.63 -6.26 -7.18
CA GLY A 124 -9.92 -5.89 -7.76
C GLY A 124 -11.08 -6.71 -7.19
N PRO A 125 -12.33 -6.26 -7.43
CA PRO A 125 -13.55 -6.92 -6.93
C PRO A 125 -13.76 -8.34 -7.45
N ASP A 126 -13.17 -8.72 -8.58
CA ASP A 126 -13.26 -10.08 -9.15
C ASP A 126 -12.71 -11.14 -8.20
N TYR A 127 -11.75 -10.78 -7.37
CA TYR A 127 -11.03 -11.69 -6.47
C TYR A 127 -10.94 -11.19 -5.04
N ASN A 128 -11.53 -10.01 -4.77
CA ASN A 128 -11.60 -9.42 -3.44
C ASN A 128 -12.99 -8.83 -3.21
N THR A 129 -13.87 -9.62 -2.61
CA THR A 129 -15.26 -9.24 -2.31
C THR A 129 -15.34 -8.00 -1.43
N LEU A 130 -14.35 -7.80 -0.52
CA LEU A 130 -14.30 -6.59 0.28
C LEU A 130 -13.99 -5.35 -0.57
N ALA A 131 -13.15 -5.47 -1.61
CA ALA A 131 -12.93 -4.37 -2.56
C ALA A 131 -14.24 -3.94 -3.22
N GLY A 132 -15.04 -4.90 -3.72
CA GLY A 132 -16.35 -4.62 -4.29
C GLY A 132 -17.30 -3.92 -3.31
N ARG A 133 -17.33 -4.36 -2.06
CA ARG A 133 -18.13 -3.72 -1.01
C ARG A 133 -17.65 -2.30 -0.73
N VAL A 134 -16.34 -2.06 -0.59
CA VAL A 134 -15.78 -0.73 -0.34
C VAL A 134 -16.07 0.21 -1.51
N LEU A 135 -15.92 -0.26 -2.75
CA LEU A 135 -16.26 0.52 -3.95
C LEU A 135 -17.74 0.92 -3.97
N SER A 136 -18.63 0.07 -3.47
CA SER A 136 -20.05 0.37 -3.37
C SER A 136 -20.44 1.34 -2.24
N TRP A 137 -19.64 1.41 -1.16
CA TRP A 137 -19.96 2.28 -0.01
C TRP A 137 -19.66 3.74 -0.25
N GLN A 138 -18.74 4.02 -1.14
CA GLN A 138 -18.20 5.36 -1.33
C GLN A 138 -18.23 5.71 -2.82
N GLN A 139 -18.42 6.95 -3.11
CA GLN A 139 -18.11 7.45 -4.45
C GLN A 139 -16.59 7.48 -4.61
N THR A 140 -16.01 6.31 -4.91
CA THR A 140 -14.60 6.20 -5.28
C THR A 140 -14.36 6.93 -6.59
N GLN A 141 -13.12 7.36 -6.83
CA GLN A 141 -12.80 7.97 -8.12
C GLN A 141 -12.87 6.94 -9.22
N PHE A 142 -12.30 5.77 -8.96
CA PHE A 142 -12.27 4.70 -9.94
C PHE A 142 -13.42 3.74 -9.73
N GLU A 143 -14.11 3.42 -10.81
CA GLU A 143 -15.07 2.35 -10.90
C GLU A 143 -14.40 1.20 -11.65
N TYR A 144 -14.50 0.01 -11.09
CA TYR A 144 -13.96 -1.19 -11.71
C TYR A 144 -15.02 -1.82 -12.58
N ARG A 145 -14.72 -1.98 -13.86
CA ARG A 145 -15.58 -2.59 -14.86
C ARG A 145 -14.91 -3.86 -15.39
N SER A 146 -15.63 -4.95 -15.42
CA SER A 146 -15.07 -6.24 -15.81
C SER A 146 -16.15 -7.13 -16.41
N PRO A 147 -15.82 -8.04 -17.32
CA PRO A 147 -16.77 -9.06 -17.78
C PRO A 147 -17.28 -9.99 -16.66
N HIS A 148 -16.56 -10.02 -15.52
CA HIS A 148 -16.86 -10.91 -14.39
C HIS A 148 -17.72 -10.25 -13.29
N VAL A 149 -17.97 -8.94 -13.37
CA VAL A 149 -18.83 -8.21 -12.42
C VAL A 149 -20.06 -7.65 -13.12
N ALA A 150 -21.00 -7.11 -12.33
CA ALA A 150 -22.26 -6.58 -12.85
C ALA A 150 -22.10 -5.36 -13.76
N VAL A 151 -21.03 -4.59 -13.58
CA VAL A 151 -20.76 -3.37 -14.38
C VAL A 151 -19.68 -3.68 -15.40
N ARG A 152 -20.04 -3.56 -16.68
CA ARG A 152 -19.13 -3.77 -17.81
C ARG A 152 -18.80 -2.47 -18.52
N SER A 153 -17.65 -2.41 -19.18
CA SER A 153 -17.35 -1.35 -20.13
C SER A 153 -18.24 -1.51 -21.38
N THR A 154 -18.66 -0.40 -21.95
CA THR A 154 -19.35 -0.38 -23.25
C THR A 154 -18.37 -0.34 -24.42
N GLU A 155 -17.16 0.20 -24.21
CA GLU A 155 -16.13 0.30 -25.26
C GLU A 155 -15.25 -0.95 -25.27
N HIS A 156 -14.99 -1.56 -24.10
CA HIS A 156 -14.14 -2.73 -23.90
C HIS A 156 -14.86 -3.83 -23.10
N PRO A 157 -15.92 -4.48 -23.66
CA PRO A 157 -16.80 -5.36 -22.89
C PRO A 157 -16.13 -6.65 -22.39
N GLU A 158 -15.04 -7.07 -23.02
CA GLU A 158 -14.29 -8.29 -22.70
C GLU A 158 -13.05 -8.02 -21.84
N GLU A 159 -12.80 -6.74 -21.50
CA GLU A 159 -11.61 -6.33 -20.76
C GLU A 159 -11.95 -5.83 -19.36
N ILE A 160 -10.93 -5.86 -18.49
CA ILE A 160 -10.97 -5.21 -17.19
C ILE A 160 -10.55 -3.75 -17.37
N VAL A 161 -11.41 -2.84 -16.95
CA VAL A 161 -11.26 -1.40 -17.16
C VAL A 161 -11.40 -0.65 -15.85
N LEU A 162 -10.54 0.34 -15.64
CA LEU A 162 -10.68 1.34 -14.60
C LEU A 162 -11.35 2.58 -15.22
N TYR A 163 -12.60 2.83 -14.86
CA TYR A 163 -13.31 4.02 -15.29
C TYR A 163 -13.13 5.13 -14.26
N ASP A 164 -12.60 6.27 -14.71
CA ASP A 164 -12.43 7.45 -13.88
C ASP A 164 -13.73 8.28 -13.87
N ASN A 165 -14.41 8.30 -12.75
CA ASN A 165 -15.67 9.03 -12.56
C ASN A 165 -15.53 10.55 -12.69
N ILE A 166 -14.32 11.11 -12.67
CA ILE A 166 -14.05 12.54 -12.79
C ILE A 166 -13.76 12.91 -14.24
N THR A 167 -12.76 12.26 -14.83
CA THR A 167 -12.35 12.56 -16.22
C THR A 167 -13.25 11.89 -17.26
N LYS A 168 -14.05 10.90 -16.85
CA LYS A 168 -14.91 10.07 -17.72
C LYS A 168 -14.10 9.26 -18.74
N MET A 169 -12.86 8.97 -18.41
CA MET A 169 -11.97 8.16 -19.25
C MET A 169 -11.91 6.72 -18.73
N GLU A 170 -11.75 5.80 -19.67
CA GLU A 170 -11.48 4.41 -19.40
C GLU A 170 -9.97 4.14 -19.55
N TYR A 171 -9.43 3.33 -18.64
CA TYR A 171 -8.05 2.87 -18.66
C TYR A 171 -8.09 1.35 -18.65
N CYS A 172 -7.60 0.75 -19.71
CA CYS A 172 -7.49 -0.69 -19.85
C CYS A 172 -6.04 -1.10 -20.07
N HIS A 173 -5.79 -2.38 -20.01
CA HIS A 173 -4.50 -2.97 -20.31
C HIS A 173 -4.16 -2.70 -21.80
N GLU A 174 -3.06 -1.99 -22.06
CA GLU A 174 -2.71 -1.63 -23.44
C GLU A 174 -1.88 -2.71 -24.13
N THR A 175 -1.01 -3.39 -23.37
CA THR A 175 -0.12 -4.45 -23.87
C THR A 175 0.29 -5.36 -22.72
N GLU A 176 0.85 -6.55 -23.00
CA GLU A 176 1.41 -7.44 -21.96
C GLU A 176 2.49 -6.78 -21.07
N MET A 177 2.97 -5.62 -21.44
CA MET A 177 4.03 -4.88 -20.76
C MET A 177 3.52 -3.64 -20.03
N ARG A 178 2.28 -3.19 -20.27
CA ARG A 178 1.77 -1.90 -19.79
C ARG A 178 0.38 -2.04 -19.21
N ASP A 179 0.21 -1.62 -17.97
CA ASP A 179 -1.04 -1.75 -17.21
C ASP A 179 -1.31 -0.48 -16.39
N TYR A 180 -2.53 -0.31 -15.91
CA TYR A 180 -2.92 0.79 -15.04
C TYR A 180 -3.28 0.29 -13.66
N GLY A 181 -2.80 1.02 -12.64
CA GLY A 181 -3.15 0.80 -11.26
C GLY A 181 -3.59 2.06 -10.55
N TYR A 182 -4.23 1.92 -9.41
CA TYR A 182 -4.62 3.05 -8.59
C TYR A 182 -4.34 2.81 -7.11
N PHE A 183 -4.04 3.92 -6.45
CA PHE A 183 -3.97 4.01 -4.99
C PHE A 183 -4.99 5.06 -4.55
N GLU A 184 -6.00 4.66 -3.82
CA GLU A 184 -7.03 5.55 -3.32
C GLU A 184 -7.11 5.47 -1.80
N ARG A 185 -7.08 6.62 -1.13
CA ARG A 185 -7.31 6.72 0.31
C ARG A 185 -8.58 7.51 0.57
N ILE A 186 -9.46 6.92 1.38
CA ILE A 186 -10.74 7.49 1.77
C ILE A 186 -10.94 7.42 3.29
N PRO A 187 -11.75 8.30 3.89
CA PRO A 187 -12.21 8.12 5.24
C PRO A 187 -12.98 6.80 5.38
N ASN A 188 -12.81 6.12 6.50
CA ASN A 188 -13.58 4.92 6.77
C ASN A 188 -15.02 5.30 7.17
N PRO A 189 -16.07 4.85 6.44
CA PRO A 189 -17.46 5.21 6.75
C PRO A 189 -17.92 4.69 8.12
N HIS A 190 -17.31 3.61 8.62
CA HIS A 190 -17.66 3.04 9.93
C HIS A 190 -16.89 3.68 11.09
N ASN A 191 -15.82 4.45 10.79
CA ASN A 191 -15.05 5.18 11.80
C ASN A 191 -14.26 6.33 11.15
N PRO A 192 -14.68 7.58 11.27
CA PRO A 192 -14.01 8.72 10.65
C PRO A 192 -12.55 8.92 11.08
N LYS A 193 -12.13 8.32 12.21
CA LYS A 193 -10.74 8.35 12.65
C LYS A 193 -9.85 7.34 11.91
N SER A 194 -10.45 6.37 11.26
CA SER A 194 -9.77 5.34 10.48
C SER A 194 -9.78 5.68 8.99
N ARG A 195 -8.94 5.01 8.22
CA ARG A 195 -8.82 5.17 6.76
C ARG A 195 -9.02 3.83 6.08
N VAL A 196 -9.58 3.89 4.88
CA VAL A 196 -9.55 2.79 3.95
C VAL A 196 -8.62 3.18 2.82
N ILE A 197 -7.69 2.29 2.51
CA ILE A 197 -6.78 2.39 1.38
C ILE A 197 -7.15 1.29 0.42
N LEU A 198 -7.54 1.67 -0.79
CA LEU A 198 -7.79 0.77 -1.90
C LEU A 198 -6.59 0.80 -2.84
N ILE A 199 -6.10 -0.37 -3.17
CA ILE A 199 -5.00 -0.57 -4.12
C ILE A 199 -5.47 -1.58 -5.15
N GLY A 200 -5.69 -1.12 -6.35
CA GLY A 200 -6.21 -1.95 -7.44
C GLY A 200 -5.53 -1.65 -8.76
N GLY A 201 -5.88 -2.41 -9.78
CA GLY A 201 -5.38 -2.25 -11.14
C GLY A 201 -6.29 -2.96 -12.13
N CYS A 202 -6.10 -2.73 -13.43
CA CYS A 202 -6.78 -3.55 -14.43
C CYS A 202 -6.36 -5.01 -14.27
N HIS A 203 -5.05 -5.24 -14.11
CA HIS A 203 -4.48 -6.55 -13.83
C HIS A 203 -3.45 -6.50 -12.68
N THR A 204 -2.84 -7.62 -12.42
CA THR A 204 -1.84 -7.86 -11.39
C THR A 204 -0.64 -6.88 -11.44
N ILE A 205 -0.21 -6.51 -12.66
CA ILE A 205 0.91 -5.56 -12.87
C ILE A 205 0.51 -4.18 -12.33
N GLY A 206 -0.72 -3.74 -12.64
CA GLY A 206 -1.26 -2.47 -12.15
C GLY A 206 -1.35 -2.41 -10.63
N VAL A 207 -1.84 -3.49 -10.00
CA VAL A 207 -1.92 -3.61 -8.53
C VAL A 207 -0.52 -3.49 -7.90
N ALA A 208 0.44 -4.28 -8.39
CA ALA A 208 1.81 -4.26 -7.89
C ALA A 208 2.48 -2.89 -8.07
N GLY A 209 2.31 -2.27 -9.25
CA GLY A 209 2.86 -0.95 -9.52
C GLY A 209 2.24 0.15 -8.65
N ALA A 210 0.94 0.06 -8.36
CA ALA A 210 0.27 1.03 -7.47
C ALA A 210 0.85 0.99 -6.04
N VAL A 211 1.22 -0.18 -5.54
CA VAL A 211 1.93 -0.30 -4.26
C VAL A 211 3.37 0.20 -4.38
N LYS A 212 4.10 -0.25 -5.41
CA LYS A 212 5.52 0.12 -5.62
C LYS A 212 5.73 1.63 -5.71
N ALA A 213 4.76 2.37 -6.23
CA ALA A 213 4.81 3.83 -6.26
C ALA A 213 5.07 4.48 -4.90
N PHE A 214 4.69 3.81 -3.81
CA PHE A 214 4.78 4.29 -2.43
C PHE A 214 5.38 3.26 -1.46
N SER A 215 6.09 2.27 -1.97
CA SER A 215 6.69 1.20 -1.19
C SER A 215 8.12 1.52 -0.77
N MET A 216 8.52 0.93 0.35
CA MET A 216 9.90 0.96 0.85
C MET A 216 10.59 -0.40 0.72
N ALA A 217 9.98 -1.38 0.05
CA ALA A 217 10.52 -2.75 0.03
C ALA A 217 11.83 -2.86 -0.79
N GLU A 218 11.94 -2.14 -1.88
CA GLU A 218 13.12 -2.16 -2.76
C GLU A 218 14.28 -1.28 -2.27
N SER A 219 14.30 -0.88 -1.00
CA SER A 219 15.43 -0.11 -0.48
C SER A 219 16.67 -1.00 -0.32
N GLU A 220 17.65 -0.81 -1.16
CA GLU A 220 19.00 -1.33 -0.98
C GLU A 220 19.72 -0.53 0.11
N ASP A 221 20.54 -1.17 0.92
CA ASP A 221 21.33 -0.56 2.00
C ASP A 221 20.52 0.34 2.98
N GLY A 222 19.20 0.15 3.06
CA GLY A 222 18.32 0.97 3.90
C GLY A 222 17.94 2.32 3.30
N GLU A 223 18.38 2.64 2.08
CA GLU A 223 18.00 3.86 1.38
C GLU A 223 16.68 3.69 0.62
N ILE A 224 15.78 4.65 0.79
CA ILE A 224 14.48 4.65 0.09
C ILE A 224 14.73 5.09 -1.36
N PRO A 225 14.18 4.38 -2.36
CA PRO A 225 14.32 4.80 -3.76
C PRO A 225 13.89 6.26 -3.96
N SER A 226 14.68 7.02 -4.69
CA SER A 226 14.40 8.45 -4.95
C SER A 226 13.08 8.68 -5.69
N SER A 227 12.69 7.74 -6.56
CA SER A 227 11.39 7.73 -7.25
C SER A 227 10.23 7.67 -6.27
N VAL A 228 10.29 6.80 -5.26
CA VAL A 228 9.27 6.66 -4.20
C VAL A 228 9.16 7.95 -3.38
N LEU A 229 10.29 8.55 -3.00
CA LEU A 229 10.30 9.82 -2.26
C LEU A 229 9.71 10.96 -3.11
N THR A 230 10.02 11.00 -4.40
CA THR A 230 9.48 11.97 -5.36
C THR A 230 7.98 11.80 -5.51
N ASN A 231 7.50 10.58 -5.73
CA ASN A 231 6.07 10.25 -5.80
C ASN A 231 5.33 10.70 -4.56
N ALA A 232 5.85 10.35 -3.39
CA ALA A 232 5.25 10.74 -2.12
C ALA A 232 5.22 12.26 -1.93
N ALA A 233 6.26 12.98 -2.37
CA ALA A 233 6.32 14.44 -2.29
C ALA A 233 5.30 15.09 -3.24
N VAL A 234 5.12 14.58 -4.46
CA VAL A 234 4.11 15.04 -5.42
C VAL A 234 2.71 14.92 -4.81
N VAL A 235 2.37 13.74 -4.31
CA VAL A 235 1.06 13.49 -3.67
C VAL A 235 0.89 14.36 -2.42
N ALA A 236 1.86 14.35 -1.50
CA ALA A 236 1.79 15.09 -0.24
C ALA A 236 1.60 16.59 -0.42
N ARG A 237 2.12 17.17 -1.50
CA ARG A 237 1.95 18.58 -1.87
C ARG A 237 0.51 18.89 -2.24
N LYS A 238 -0.13 18.00 -3.00
CA LYS A 238 -1.53 18.14 -3.41
C LYS A 238 -2.51 17.88 -2.27
N ILE A 239 -2.33 16.80 -1.53
CA ILE A 239 -3.32 16.39 -0.51
C ILE A 239 -3.38 17.34 0.69
N ARG A 240 -2.32 18.09 0.99
CA ARG A 240 -2.25 19.03 2.14
C ARG A 240 -2.92 18.44 3.39
N LYS A 241 -4.17 18.82 3.67
CA LYS A 241 -5.00 18.33 4.78
C LYS A 241 -6.15 17.42 4.30
N ALA A 242 -6.25 17.14 3.01
CA ALA A 242 -7.33 16.34 2.48
C ALA A 242 -7.23 14.89 3.00
N GLU A 243 -8.38 14.37 3.38
CA GLU A 243 -8.49 12.99 3.86
C GLU A 243 -8.74 11.99 2.72
N ARG A 244 -9.28 12.49 1.60
CA ARG A 244 -9.61 11.71 0.40
C ARG A 244 -8.73 12.14 -0.76
N PHE A 245 -8.07 11.18 -1.38
CA PHE A 245 -7.35 11.37 -2.64
C PHE A 245 -7.18 10.06 -3.37
N SER A 246 -6.93 10.16 -4.67
CA SER A 246 -6.67 9.04 -5.55
C SER A 246 -5.47 9.35 -6.43
N VAL A 247 -4.72 8.33 -6.78
CA VAL A 247 -3.57 8.40 -7.68
C VAL A 247 -3.74 7.31 -8.72
N LEU A 248 -3.74 7.67 -10.01
CA LEU A 248 -3.62 6.73 -11.11
C LEU A 248 -2.16 6.60 -11.49
N VAL A 249 -1.69 5.39 -11.65
CA VAL A 249 -0.34 5.08 -12.12
C VAL A 249 -0.39 4.25 -13.40
N GLU A 250 0.48 4.58 -14.33
CA GLU A 250 0.79 3.77 -15.50
C GLU A 250 2.02 2.94 -15.15
N VAL A 251 1.93 1.65 -15.35
CA VAL A 251 2.91 0.67 -14.88
C VAL A 251 3.50 -0.06 -16.07
N GLU A 252 4.82 -0.13 -16.12
CA GLU A 252 5.54 -0.90 -17.13
C GLU A 252 6.27 -2.07 -16.50
N ARG A 253 6.17 -3.23 -17.16
CA ARG A 253 6.97 -4.41 -16.86
C ARG A 253 8.17 -4.46 -17.81
N ILE A 254 9.36 -4.56 -17.26
CA ILE A 254 10.61 -4.73 -18.01
C ILE A 254 11.17 -6.12 -17.69
N GLY A 255 11.03 -7.04 -18.64
CA GLY A 255 11.36 -8.46 -18.40
C GLY A 255 10.47 -9.06 -17.31
N GLN A 256 11.08 -9.50 -16.22
CA GLN A 256 10.36 -10.06 -15.06
C GLN A 256 10.14 -9.04 -13.92
N THR A 257 10.57 -7.80 -14.11
CA THR A 257 10.52 -6.78 -13.06
C THR A 257 9.46 -5.72 -13.38
N ILE A 258 8.68 -5.34 -12.39
CA ILE A 258 7.77 -4.21 -12.46
C ILE A 258 8.55 -2.97 -12.00
N SER A 259 8.66 -1.97 -12.88
CA SER A 259 9.32 -0.71 -12.55
C SER A 259 8.52 0.09 -11.52
N VAL A 260 9.22 0.89 -10.70
CA VAL A 260 8.54 1.88 -9.84
C VAL A 260 7.93 2.96 -10.73
N PRO A 261 6.59 3.06 -10.82
CA PRO A 261 5.97 4.04 -11.69
C PRO A 261 6.18 5.46 -11.17
N LEU A 262 6.28 6.43 -12.09
CA LEU A 262 6.35 7.84 -11.76
C LEU A 262 4.94 8.43 -11.63
N VAL A 263 4.64 8.99 -10.47
CA VAL A 263 3.38 9.68 -10.21
C VAL A 263 3.42 11.07 -10.84
N ARG A 264 2.59 11.29 -11.85
CA ARG A 264 2.41 12.60 -12.48
C ARG A 264 1.40 13.43 -11.70
N GLU A 265 1.64 14.72 -11.57
CA GLU A 265 0.79 15.62 -10.77
C GLU A 265 -0.68 15.67 -11.27
N ASN A 266 -0.90 15.61 -12.58
CA ASN A 266 -2.22 15.58 -13.19
C ASN A 266 -2.99 14.26 -12.95
N ARG A 267 -2.30 13.21 -12.50
CA ARG A 267 -2.89 11.90 -12.14
C ARG A 267 -3.24 11.80 -10.64
N VAL A 268 -2.98 12.85 -9.88
CA VAL A 268 -3.35 12.93 -8.46
C VAL A 268 -4.62 13.77 -8.33
N THR A 269 -5.67 13.17 -7.83
CA THR A 269 -6.96 13.83 -7.58
C THR A 269 -7.19 13.97 -6.08
N VAL A 270 -7.64 15.13 -5.67
CA VAL A 270 -7.98 15.42 -4.27
C VAL A 270 -9.44 15.82 -4.22
N ARG A 271 -10.21 15.19 -3.34
CA ARG A 271 -11.60 15.56 -3.10
C ARG A 271 -11.71 16.18 -1.71
N ASN A 272 -12.13 17.41 -1.67
CA ASN A 272 -12.59 18.04 -0.42
C ASN A 272 -14.03 17.53 -0.17
N GLN A 273 -14.33 17.23 1.08
CA GLN A 273 -15.68 16.83 1.51
C GLN A 273 -16.69 17.91 1.19
#